data_0f0d82b63b60509d24c10bf18dd354ef
#
_entry.id   0f0d82b63b60509d24c10bf18dd354ef
#
_cell.length_a   1.000
_cell.length_b   1.000
_cell.length_c   1.000
_cell.angle_alpha   90.00
_cell.angle_beta   90.00
_cell.angle_gamma   90.00
#
_symmetry.space_group_name_H-M   'P 1'
#
loop_
_entity.id
_entity.type
_entity.pdbx_description
1 polymer ?
#
loop_
_entity_poly.entity_id
_entity_poly.type
_entity_poly.pdbx_seq_one_letter_code
_entity_poly.pdbx_strand_id
1 'polypeptide(L)'
;MKQKWPILIFSALLTAFIVLAGIWGNAQFEHLHSGSVLTAQHAVQGIALDGWRQEAPGQWHFTFTVGEDIPSLTLCVTNTAVPLAPESLTSLEHSGELYALDVTPGETVELVFTCGRSPQTWLMTSAFASRAFRFRTMTQLIALTAFVTMGMVLLALYHYKHLPELGYFLLYLVIMSVWALMVFFFPAIRNSLLQRILRSFFSLTVLASALLAAGLLGVKLPRSGRGLLALAAGCVVFFALSMSSYPPLRVGMLVAGMCLCLYYLMAAVNADYEGAALMLLPGAVTTGFRVWALMPGLDSVLFVESVPFYLLRCARLYDLPFAIGCMVFVCRRFALLFDRTEQLA
;
A
#
# COMPACT_ATOMS: atom_id res chain seq x y z
N MET A 1 -23.12 1.56 -28.17
CA MET A 1 -23.35 1.20 -26.73
C MET A 1 -23.06 -0.27 -26.38
N LYS A 2 -23.36 -1.26 -27.25
CA LYS A 2 -23.17 -2.70 -26.91
C LYS A 2 -21.70 -3.13 -26.65
N GLN A 3 -20.71 -2.42 -27.14
CA GLN A 3 -19.29 -2.83 -27.09
C GLN A 3 -18.54 -2.43 -25.78
N LYS A 4 -19.15 -1.64 -24.90
CA LYS A 4 -18.50 -1.10 -23.71
C LYS A 4 -18.73 -1.92 -22.44
N TRP A 5 -19.88 -2.58 -22.37
CA TRP A 5 -20.23 -3.44 -21.23
C TRP A 5 -19.17 -4.50 -20.90
N PRO A 6 -18.55 -5.19 -21.90
CA PRO A 6 -17.51 -6.17 -21.59
C PRO A 6 -16.33 -5.59 -20.82
N ILE A 7 -15.84 -4.39 -21.17
CA ILE A 7 -14.70 -3.74 -20.50
C ILE A 7 -15.07 -3.34 -19.07
N LEU A 8 -16.27 -2.79 -18.87
CA LEU A 8 -16.76 -2.41 -17.55
C LEU A 8 -16.93 -3.63 -16.64
N ILE A 9 -17.55 -4.68 -17.15
CA ILE A 9 -17.74 -5.93 -16.41
C ILE A 9 -16.39 -6.56 -16.10
N PHE A 10 -15.48 -6.64 -17.07
CA PHE A 10 -14.14 -7.19 -16.88
C PHE A 10 -13.36 -6.42 -15.82
N SER A 11 -13.42 -5.09 -15.85
CA SER A 11 -12.75 -4.24 -14.83
C SER A 11 -13.31 -4.48 -13.42
N ALA A 12 -14.62 -4.61 -13.29
CA ALA A 12 -15.27 -4.91 -12.01
C ALA A 12 -14.91 -6.31 -11.51
N LEU A 13 -14.93 -7.31 -12.40
CA LEU A 13 -14.53 -8.68 -12.07
C LEU A 13 -13.06 -8.78 -11.69
N LEU A 14 -12.18 -8.06 -12.37
CA LEU A 14 -10.75 -8.00 -12.06
C LEU A 14 -10.51 -7.40 -10.68
N THR A 15 -11.18 -6.28 -10.36
CA THR A 15 -11.11 -5.68 -9.03
C THR A 15 -11.60 -6.65 -7.95
N ALA A 16 -12.76 -7.29 -8.17
CA ALA A 16 -13.32 -8.27 -7.25
C ALA A 16 -12.39 -9.47 -7.06
N PHE A 17 -11.80 -9.98 -8.15
CA PHE A 17 -10.84 -11.09 -8.11
C PHE A 17 -9.61 -10.74 -7.25
N ILE A 18 -9.03 -9.55 -7.44
CA ILE A 18 -7.87 -9.10 -6.65
C ILE A 18 -8.24 -9.01 -5.16
N VAL A 19 -9.41 -8.44 -4.83
CA VAL A 19 -9.87 -8.33 -3.45
C VAL A 19 -10.11 -9.72 -2.83
N LEU A 20 -10.79 -10.61 -3.54
CA LEU A 20 -11.06 -11.98 -3.07
C LEU A 20 -9.77 -12.78 -2.90
N ALA A 21 -8.81 -12.65 -3.83
CA ALA A 21 -7.49 -13.27 -3.70
C ALA A 21 -6.75 -12.77 -2.46
N GLY A 22 -6.86 -11.47 -2.14
CA GLY A 22 -6.30 -10.90 -0.91
C GLY A 22 -6.96 -11.47 0.35
N ILE A 23 -8.30 -11.56 0.38
CA ILE A 23 -9.05 -12.16 1.50
C ILE A 23 -8.66 -13.64 1.68
N TRP A 24 -8.65 -14.40 0.59
CA TRP A 24 -8.27 -15.81 0.62
C TRP A 24 -6.82 -15.99 1.10
N GLY A 25 -5.90 -15.17 0.59
CA GLY A 25 -4.50 -15.18 1.05
C GLY A 25 -4.38 -14.91 2.55
N ASN A 26 -5.11 -13.91 3.04
CA ASN A 26 -5.10 -13.59 4.48
C ASN A 26 -5.67 -14.74 5.34
N ALA A 27 -6.63 -15.51 4.82
CA ALA A 27 -7.20 -16.66 5.51
C ALA A 27 -6.27 -17.89 5.57
N GLN A 28 -5.20 -17.92 4.75
CA GLN A 28 -4.21 -19.01 4.75
C GLN A 28 -3.09 -18.80 5.78
N PHE A 29 -3.11 -17.69 6.54
CA PHE A 29 -2.10 -17.46 7.57
C PHE A 29 -2.27 -18.43 8.73
N GLU A 30 -1.18 -19.06 9.07
CA GLU A 30 -1.07 -19.81 10.32
C GLU A 30 -0.82 -18.83 11.47
N HIS A 31 -1.50 -19.09 12.58
CA HIS A 31 -1.40 -18.34 13.81
C HIS A 31 -0.78 -19.21 14.90
N LEU A 32 0.27 -18.70 15.54
CA LEU A 32 0.83 -19.30 16.75
C LEU A 32 0.09 -18.72 17.96
N HIS A 33 -0.57 -19.57 18.72
CA HIS A 33 -1.23 -19.14 19.94
C HIS A 33 -0.26 -19.17 21.13
N SER A 34 -0.50 -18.29 22.11
CA SER A 34 0.30 -18.26 23.34
C SER A 34 0.27 -19.63 24.05
N GLY A 35 1.45 -20.11 24.42
CA GLY A 35 1.66 -21.44 25.01
C GLY A 35 1.90 -22.57 24.01
N SER A 36 1.91 -22.30 22.71
CA SER A 36 2.14 -23.31 21.67
C SER A 36 3.63 -23.52 21.39
N VAL A 37 3.94 -24.64 20.71
CA VAL A 37 5.31 -24.95 20.25
C VAL A 37 5.50 -24.41 18.84
N LEU A 38 6.56 -23.60 18.63
CA LEU A 38 6.97 -23.13 17.33
C LEU A 38 7.76 -24.24 16.62
N THR A 39 7.31 -24.67 15.45
CA THR A 39 8.04 -25.65 14.62
C THR A 39 8.92 -24.95 13.58
N ALA A 40 9.96 -25.65 13.11
CA ALA A 40 10.84 -25.13 12.05
C ALA A 40 10.06 -24.76 10.77
N GLN A 41 9.04 -25.54 10.41
CA GLN A 41 8.18 -25.26 9.26
C GLN A 41 7.45 -23.92 9.38
N HIS A 42 6.85 -23.65 10.54
CA HIS A 42 6.17 -22.39 10.81
C HIS A 42 7.13 -21.19 10.77
N ALA A 43 8.34 -21.35 11.33
CA ALA A 43 9.34 -20.28 11.36
C ALA A 43 9.86 -19.95 9.96
N VAL A 44 10.00 -20.93 9.05
CA VAL A 44 10.45 -20.70 7.67
C VAL A 44 9.41 -19.95 6.85
N GLN A 45 8.11 -20.20 7.07
CA GLN A 45 7.03 -19.55 6.34
C GLN A 45 6.65 -18.19 6.92
N GLY A 46 7.04 -17.91 8.16
CA GLY A 46 6.60 -16.75 8.92
C GLY A 46 5.21 -16.97 9.51
N ILE A 47 5.08 -16.84 10.81
CA ILE A 47 3.83 -17.10 11.55
C ILE A 47 3.40 -15.85 12.34
N ALA A 48 2.11 -15.54 12.29
CA ALA A 48 1.54 -14.46 13.09
C ALA A 48 1.35 -14.91 14.53
N LEU A 49 1.71 -14.06 15.50
CA LEU A 49 1.48 -14.31 16.91
C LEU A 49 0.08 -13.82 17.30
N ASP A 50 -0.73 -14.71 17.82
CA ASP A 50 -2.11 -14.42 18.25
C ASP A 50 -2.35 -14.91 19.68
N GLY A 51 -3.32 -14.29 20.36
CA GLY A 51 -3.62 -14.65 21.77
C GLY A 51 -2.74 -13.94 22.79
N TRP A 52 -2.30 -12.71 22.48
CA TRP A 52 -1.62 -11.84 23.45
C TRP A 52 -2.48 -11.60 24.67
N ARG A 53 -1.90 -11.74 25.86
CA ARG A 53 -2.56 -11.49 27.14
C ARG A 53 -2.14 -10.13 27.69
N GLN A 54 -3.11 -9.33 28.12
CA GLN A 54 -2.82 -8.08 28.81
C GLN A 54 -2.77 -8.33 30.32
N GLU A 55 -1.60 -8.20 30.94
CA GLU A 55 -1.43 -8.39 32.37
C GLU A 55 -1.49 -7.06 33.15
N ALA A 56 -1.04 -5.97 32.52
CA ALA A 56 -1.18 -4.63 33.06
C ALA A 56 -1.64 -3.66 31.96
N PRO A 57 -2.19 -2.49 32.31
CA PRO A 57 -2.59 -1.49 31.32
C PRO A 57 -1.45 -1.14 30.36
N GLY A 58 -1.62 -1.49 29.09
CA GLY A 58 -0.63 -1.26 28.05
C GLY A 58 0.53 -2.26 28.01
N GLN A 59 0.55 -3.28 28.83
CA GLN A 59 1.56 -4.34 28.83
C GLN A 59 0.97 -5.65 28.35
N TRP A 60 1.59 -6.24 27.32
CA TRP A 60 1.12 -7.43 26.62
C TRP A 60 2.16 -8.54 26.69
N HIS A 61 1.73 -9.74 27.05
CA HIS A 61 2.53 -10.93 27.23
C HIS A 61 2.17 -12.00 26.21
N PHE A 62 3.18 -12.68 25.71
CA PHE A 62 3.04 -13.82 24.80
C PHE A 62 4.14 -14.83 25.09
N THR A 63 3.78 -16.10 25.26
CA THR A 63 4.72 -17.18 25.54
C THR A 63 4.68 -18.22 24.43
N PHE A 64 5.82 -18.79 24.08
CA PHE A 64 5.90 -19.92 23.16
C PHE A 64 7.14 -20.76 23.47
N THR A 65 7.10 -22.04 23.10
CA THR A 65 8.26 -22.92 23.22
C THR A 65 8.92 -23.11 21.86
N VAL A 66 10.24 -22.99 21.79
CA VAL A 66 11.02 -23.15 20.58
C VAL A 66 11.18 -24.64 20.29
N GLY A 67 10.76 -25.10 19.09
CA GLY A 67 10.98 -26.47 18.64
C GLY A 67 12.45 -26.76 18.32
N GLU A 68 12.72 -28.02 18.01
CA GLU A 68 14.04 -28.43 17.54
C GLU A 68 14.34 -27.86 16.15
N ASP A 69 15.64 -27.66 15.84
CA ASP A 69 16.15 -27.19 14.52
C ASP A 69 15.82 -25.74 14.10
N ILE A 70 15.60 -24.83 15.05
CA ILE A 70 15.41 -23.40 14.74
C ILE A 70 16.68 -22.63 15.15
N PRO A 71 17.54 -22.24 14.19
CA PRO A 71 18.86 -21.66 14.51
C PRO A 71 18.81 -20.18 14.91
N SER A 72 17.88 -19.42 14.36
CA SER A 72 17.75 -17.98 14.64
C SER A 72 16.38 -17.49 14.22
N LEU A 73 15.80 -16.63 15.02
CA LEU A 73 14.49 -16.04 14.80
C LEU A 73 14.60 -14.52 14.63
N THR A 74 13.69 -13.98 13.86
CA THR A 74 13.47 -12.55 13.75
C THR A 74 12.00 -12.28 14.03
N LEU A 75 11.77 -11.37 14.94
CA LEU A 75 10.45 -10.85 15.28
C LEU A 75 10.20 -9.57 14.50
N CYS A 76 9.11 -9.51 13.76
CA CYS A 76 8.65 -8.29 13.09
C CYS A 76 7.48 -7.71 13.87
N VAL A 77 7.55 -6.41 14.19
CA VAL A 77 6.53 -5.68 14.95
C VAL A 77 6.04 -4.52 14.11
N THR A 78 4.77 -4.53 13.70
CA THR A 78 4.23 -3.52 12.75
C THR A 78 3.54 -2.33 13.41
N ASN A 79 3.32 -2.37 14.70
CA ASN A 79 2.76 -1.26 15.45
C ASN A 79 3.83 -0.63 16.37
N THR A 80 3.50 0.49 17.00
CA THR A 80 4.41 1.23 17.89
C THR A 80 4.66 0.50 19.24
N ALA A 81 4.66 -0.84 19.22
CA ALA A 81 4.94 -1.62 20.41
C ALA A 81 6.44 -1.59 20.72
N VAL A 82 6.77 -1.36 21.97
CA VAL A 82 8.14 -1.32 22.47
C VAL A 82 8.41 -2.61 23.24
N PRO A 83 9.43 -3.38 22.87
CA PRO A 83 9.76 -4.60 23.61
C PRO A 83 10.29 -4.26 25.00
N LEU A 84 9.85 -5.03 26.01
CA LEU A 84 10.35 -5.00 27.37
C LEU A 84 11.15 -6.26 27.72
N ALA A 85 10.79 -7.39 27.14
CA ALA A 85 11.44 -8.68 27.34
C ALA A 85 11.28 -9.58 26.10
N PRO A 86 12.20 -10.53 25.87
CA PRO A 86 13.44 -10.76 26.62
C PRO A 86 14.52 -9.70 26.31
N GLU A 87 15.49 -9.55 27.21
CA GLU A 87 16.64 -8.64 27.01
C GLU A 87 17.50 -9.03 25.80
N SER A 88 17.40 -10.29 25.36
CA SER A 88 18.04 -10.80 24.15
C SER A 88 17.46 -10.25 22.84
N LEU A 89 16.32 -9.53 22.88
CA LEU A 89 15.77 -8.86 21.71
C LEU A 89 16.65 -7.69 21.29
N THR A 90 17.42 -7.89 20.23
CA THR A 90 18.24 -6.83 19.65
C THR A 90 17.56 -6.23 18.42
N SER A 91 17.39 -4.90 18.42
CA SER A 91 16.86 -4.20 17.24
C SER A 91 17.84 -4.38 16.07
N LEU A 92 17.37 -4.94 14.98
CA LEU A 92 18.14 -4.99 13.74
C LEU A 92 18.22 -3.58 13.17
N GLU A 93 19.43 -3.17 12.80
CA GLU A 93 19.74 -1.80 12.38
C GLU A 93 18.77 -1.28 11.31
N HIS A 94 18.33 -0.05 11.50
CA HIS A 94 17.54 0.79 10.58
C HIS A 94 16.05 0.45 10.43
N SER A 95 15.54 -0.64 11.00
CA SER A 95 14.14 -0.99 10.72
C SER A 95 13.14 -0.59 11.80
N GLY A 96 13.54 -0.46 13.06
CA GLY A 96 12.62 -0.18 14.18
C GLY A 96 11.43 -1.16 14.31
N GLU A 97 11.30 -2.05 13.34
CA GLU A 97 10.23 -3.04 13.20
C GLU A 97 10.75 -4.48 13.31
N LEU A 98 12.06 -4.69 13.16
CA LEU A 98 12.68 -6.02 13.18
C LEU A 98 13.59 -6.16 14.39
N TYR A 99 13.43 -7.27 15.11
CA TYR A 99 14.23 -7.62 16.27
C TYR A 99 14.80 -9.03 16.06
N ALA A 100 16.11 -9.18 16.21
CA ALA A 100 16.72 -10.50 16.30
C ALA A 100 16.38 -11.10 17.67
N LEU A 101 16.06 -12.37 17.69
CA LEU A 101 15.77 -13.15 18.87
C LEU A 101 16.68 -14.39 18.85
N ASP A 102 17.65 -14.40 19.75
CA ASP A 102 18.50 -15.56 19.97
C ASP A 102 17.76 -16.53 20.87
N VAL A 103 17.57 -17.75 20.39
CA VAL A 103 16.80 -18.79 21.07
C VAL A 103 17.56 -20.11 21.07
N THR A 104 17.33 -20.92 22.10
CA THR A 104 17.81 -22.29 22.17
C THR A 104 16.66 -23.28 21.97
N PRO A 105 16.89 -24.41 21.28
CA PRO A 105 15.87 -25.46 21.13
C PRO A 105 15.34 -25.92 22.47
N GLY A 106 14.00 -26.05 22.59
CA GLY A 106 13.32 -26.42 23.81
C GLY A 106 13.11 -25.28 24.83
N GLU A 107 13.63 -24.09 24.56
CA GLU A 107 13.47 -22.93 25.41
C GLU A 107 12.04 -22.38 25.34
N THR A 108 11.49 -22.00 26.48
CA THR A 108 10.23 -21.23 26.52
C THR A 108 10.55 -19.74 26.57
N VAL A 109 10.18 -19.05 25.52
CA VAL A 109 10.39 -17.61 25.36
C VAL A 109 9.16 -16.87 25.79
N GLU A 110 9.34 -15.84 26.60
CA GLU A 110 8.31 -14.88 26.95
C GLU A 110 8.60 -13.54 26.28
N LEU A 111 7.66 -13.09 25.47
CA LEU A 111 7.69 -11.76 24.83
C LEU A 111 6.81 -10.81 25.62
N VAL A 112 7.36 -9.67 26.02
CA VAL A 112 6.62 -8.62 26.72
C VAL A 112 6.75 -7.31 25.95
N PHE A 113 5.62 -6.71 25.60
CA PHE A 113 5.57 -5.45 24.86
C PHE A 113 4.70 -4.41 25.55
N THR A 114 5.11 -3.14 25.46
CA THR A 114 4.27 -2.00 25.82
C THR A 114 3.66 -1.36 24.58
N CYS A 115 2.32 -1.34 24.53
CA CYS A 115 1.57 -0.61 23.53
C CYS A 115 0.10 -0.42 23.94
N GLY A 116 -0.55 0.57 23.37
CA GLY A 116 -1.95 0.89 23.65
C GLY A 116 -2.98 -0.13 23.10
N ARG A 117 -2.54 -1.08 22.26
CA ARG A 117 -3.37 -2.14 21.68
C ARG A 117 -2.54 -3.41 21.57
N SER A 118 -3.21 -4.56 21.36
CA SER A 118 -2.52 -5.82 21.13
C SER A 118 -1.43 -5.68 20.05
N PRO A 119 -0.20 -6.16 20.33
CA PRO A 119 0.89 -6.13 19.36
C PRO A 119 0.52 -6.93 18.12
N GLN A 120 0.86 -6.38 16.95
CA GLN A 120 0.79 -7.12 15.69
C GLN A 120 2.20 -7.56 15.33
N THR A 121 2.46 -8.83 15.51
CA THR A 121 3.81 -9.39 15.43
C THR A 121 3.83 -10.65 14.60
N TRP A 122 4.94 -10.86 13.90
CA TRP A 122 5.24 -12.08 13.15
C TRP A 122 6.60 -12.59 13.55
N LEU A 123 6.68 -13.90 13.66
CA LEU A 123 7.91 -14.61 13.96
C LEU A 123 8.35 -15.40 12.72
N MET A 124 9.62 -15.32 12.37
CA MET A 124 10.18 -15.94 11.17
C MET A 124 11.66 -16.22 11.32
N THR A 125 12.23 -17.07 10.45
CA THR A 125 13.68 -17.25 10.42
C THR A 125 14.38 -15.98 9.93
N SER A 126 15.59 -15.73 10.44
CA SER A 126 16.37 -14.53 10.06
C SER A 126 16.72 -14.51 8.56
N ALA A 127 16.90 -15.68 7.94
CA ALA A 127 17.12 -15.80 6.50
C ALA A 127 15.88 -15.33 5.71
N PHE A 128 14.69 -15.71 6.14
CA PHE A 128 13.44 -15.29 5.52
C PHE A 128 13.17 -13.80 5.71
N ALA A 129 13.35 -13.29 6.94
CA ALA A 129 13.20 -11.87 7.24
C ALA A 129 14.10 -11.01 6.36
N SER A 130 15.37 -11.38 6.19
CA SER A 130 16.31 -10.62 5.36
C SER A 130 15.95 -10.64 3.87
N ARG A 131 15.39 -11.74 3.35
CA ARG A 131 14.89 -11.83 1.98
C ARG A 131 13.65 -10.95 1.78
N ALA A 132 12.70 -11.05 2.70
CA ALA A 132 11.46 -10.25 2.66
C ALA A 132 11.76 -8.75 2.73
N PHE A 133 12.68 -8.33 3.59
CA PHE A 133 13.11 -6.95 3.71
C PHE A 133 13.80 -6.43 2.44
N ARG A 134 14.73 -7.20 1.86
CA ARG A 134 15.39 -6.84 0.58
C ARG A 134 14.37 -6.69 -0.54
N PHE A 135 13.41 -7.60 -0.64
CA PHE A 135 12.34 -7.52 -1.65
C PHE A 135 11.48 -6.27 -1.46
N ARG A 136 11.11 -5.95 -0.21
CA ARG A 136 10.39 -4.71 0.12
C ARG A 136 11.15 -3.48 -0.35
N THR A 137 12.43 -3.40 -0.03
CA THR A 137 13.30 -2.27 -0.40
C THR A 137 13.42 -2.14 -1.92
N MET A 138 13.64 -3.26 -2.62
CA MET A 138 13.72 -3.27 -4.09
C MET A 138 12.42 -2.79 -4.76
N THR A 139 11.26 -3.27 -4.31
CA THR A 139 9.98 -2.84 -4.89
C THR A 139 9.72 -1.34 -4.68
N GLN A 140 10.11 -0.81 -3.53
CA GLN A 140 10.00 0.63 -3.25
C GLN A 140 10.92 1.47 -4.14
N LEU A 141 12.17 1.02 -4.34
CA LEU A 141 13.12 1.69 -5.24
C LEU A 141 12.63 1.65 -6.69
N ILE A 142 12.09 0.52 -7.15
CA ILE A 142 11.51 0.40 -8.49
C ILE A 142 10.35 1.39 -8.66
N ALA A 143 9.44 1.48 -7.69
CA ALA A 143 8.32 2.41 -7.74
C ALA A 143 8.81 3.87 -7.79
N LEU A 144 9.72 4.25 -6.90
CA LEU A 144 10.30 5.59 -6.85
C LEU A 144 10.99 5.96 -8.17
N THR A 145 11.85 5.05 -8.67
CA THR A 145 12.56 5.28 -9.95
C THR A 145 11.57 5.44 -11.10
N ALA A 146 10.54 4.60 -11.17
CA ALA A 146 9.52 4.69 -12.20
C ALA A 146 8.75 6.02 -12.14
N PHE A 147 8.30 6.47 -10.96
CA PHE A 147 7.59 7.73 -10.82
C PHE A 147 8.47 8.93 -11.16
N VAL A 148 9.72 8.95 -10.71
CA VAL A 148 10.68 10.02 -11.03
C VAL A 148 10.97 10.05 -12.52
N THR A 149 11.23 8.90 -13.16
CA THR A 149 11.50 8.82 -14.61
C THR A 149 10.29 9.29 -15.42
N MET A 150 9.09 8.82 -15.11
CA MET A 150 7.86 9.30 -15.73
C MET A 150 7.68 10.81 -15.53
N GLY A 151 7.98 11.31 -14.33
CA GLY A 151 7.92 12.74 -14.00
C GLY A 151 8.88 13.57 -14.86
N MET A 152 10.11 13.11 -15.07
CA MET A 152 11.09 13.80 -15.95
C MET A 152 10.61 13.85 -17.40
N VAL A 153 10.09 12.74 -17.93
CA VAL A 153 9.53 12.70 -19.29
C VAL A 153 8.36 13.66 -19.42
N LEU A 154 7.44 13.67 -18.47
CA LEU A 154 6.30 14.58 -18.48
C LEU A 154 6.70 16.04 -18.31
N LEU A 155 7.72 16.33 -17.51
CA LEU A 155 8.25 17.68 -17.36
C LEU A 155 8.80 18.20 -18.69
N ALA A 156 9.53 17.36 -19.43
CA ALA A 156 10.01 17.69 -20.76
C ALA A 156 8.84 17.95 -21.73
N LEU A 157 7.81 17.09 -21.72
CA LEU A 157 6.60 17.29 -22.54
C LEU A 157 5.83 18.54 -22.13
N TYR A 158 5.73 18.84 -20.84
CA TYR A 158 5.07 20.04 -20.33
C TYR A 158 5.83 21.31 -20.73
N HIS A 159 7.16 21.27 -20.73
CA HIS A 159 7.98 22.40 -21.19
C HIS A 159 7.77 22.66 -22.70
N TYR A 160 7.61 21.61 -23.49
CA TYR A 160 7.36 21.73 -24.93
C TYR A 160 5.92 22.18 -25.23
N LYS A 161 4.91 21.65 -24.52
CA LYS A 161 3.50 22.06 -24.66
C LYS A 161 2.87 22.23 -23.29
N HIS A 162 2.54 23.46 -22.90
CA HIS A 162 1.93 23.82 -21.62
C HIS A 162 0.45 23.39 -21.54
N LEU A 163 0.20 22.07 -21.57
CA LEU A 163 -1.14 21.54 -21.41
C LEU A 163 -1.46 21.36 -19.92
N PRO A 164 -2.59 21.91 -19.42
CA PRO A 164 -2.93 21.82 -18.01
C PRO A 164 -3.10 20.39 -17.52
N GLU A 165 -3.49 19.47 -18.42
CA GLU A 165 -3.64 18.04 -18.10
C GLU A 165 -2.30 17.40 -17.70
N LEU A 166 -1.19 17.82 -18.32
CA LEU A 166 0.15 17.36 -17.93
C LEU A 166 0.54 17.85 -16.53
N GLY A 167 0.08 19.06 -16.16
CA GLY A 167 0.29 19.61 -14.82
C GLY A 167 -0.36 18.76 -13.73
N TYR A 168 -1.59 18.27 -13.94
CA TYR A 168 -2.25 17.34 -13.01
C TYR A 168 -1.48 16.04 -12.88
N PHE A 169 -0.94 15.52 -13.98
CA PHE A 169 -0.18 14.27 -13.94
C PHE A 169 1.19 14.46 -13.26
N LEU A 170 1.88 15.56 -13.53
CA LEU A 170 3.11 15.92 -12.81
C LEU A 170 2.88 16.03 -11.30
N LEU A 171 1.82 16.73 -10.89
CA LEU A 171 1.45 16.83 -9.48
C LEU A 171 1.21 15.45 -8.84
N TYR A 172 0.50 14.59 -9.54
CA TYR A 172 0.28 13.21 -9.09
C TYR A 172 1.60 12.46 -8.91
N LEU A 173 2.50 12.50 -9.89
CA LEU A 173 3.78 11.80 -9.81
C LEU A 173 4.70 12.37 -8.72
N VAL A 174 4.66 13.68 -8.47
CA VAL A 174 5.37 14.29 -7.33
C VAL A 174 4.82 13.73 -6.01
N ILE A 175 3.50 13.70 -5.85
CA ILE A 175 2.86 13.15 -4.64
C ILE A 175 3.24 11.66 -4.46
N MET A 176 3.22 10.87 -5.53
CA MET A 176 3.60 9.46 -5.50
C MET A 176 5.09 9.25 -5.19
N SER A 177 5.98 10.08 -5.77
CA SER A 177 7.41 10.02 -5.49
C SER A 177 7.71 10.36 -4.03
N VAL A 178 7.08 11.41 -3.50
CA VAL A 178 7.20 11.78 -2.08
C VAL A 178 6.66 10.66 -1.19
N TRP A 179 5.52 10.06 -1.54
CA TRP A 179 4.97 8.93 -0.80
C TRP A 179 5.92 7.72 -0.82
N ALA A 180 6.45 7.32 -1.99
CA ALA A 180 7.40 6.22 -2.11
C ALA A 180 8.66 6.46 -1.28
N LEU A 181 9.19 7.69 -1.30
CA LEU A 181 10.33 8.11 -0.51
C LEU A 181 10.03 8.05 0.99
N MET A 182 8.87 8.57 1.42
CA MET A 182 8.44 8.53 2.81
C MET A 182 8.30 7.10 3.33
N VAL A 183 7.69 6.20 2.54
CA VAL A 183 7.55 4.79 2.92
C VAL A 183 8.91 4.09 3.05
N PHE A 184 9.90 4.51 2.25
CA PHE A 184 11.28 4.02 2.37
C PHE A 184 11.92 4.40 3.70
N PHE A 185 11.74 5.65 4.15
CA PHE A 185 12.30 6.14 5.40
C PHE A 185 11.43 5.90 6.63
N PHE A 186 10.17 5.47 6.45
CA PHE A 186 9.19 5.31 7.53
C PHE A 186 9.70 4.46 8.71
N PRO A 187 10.40 3.33 8.52
CA PRO A 187 10.90 2.53 9.62
C PRO A 187 11.91 3.25 10.52
N ALA A 188 12.67 4.19 9.95
CA ALA A 188 13.66 4.97 10.71
C ALA A 188 13.05 6.14 11.51
N ILE A 189 11.77 6.46 11.27
CA ILE A 189 11.10 7.61 11.87
C ILE A 189 10.50 7.21 13.22
N ARG A 190 11.14 7.60 14.31
CA ARG A 190 10.67 7.36 15.69
C ARG A 190 9.67 8.42 16.19
N ASN A 191 9.54 9.55 15.50
CA ASN A 191 8.63 10.63 15.89
C ASN A 191 7.18 10.28 15.59
N SER A 192 6.34 10.15 16.64
CA SER A 192 4.93 9.77 16.52
C SER A 192 4.08 10.78 15.71
N LEU A 193 4.40 12.06 15.79
CA LEU A 193 3.73 13.11 15.01
C LEU A 193 4.03 12.95 13.52
N LEU A 194 5.30 12.77 13.18
CA LEU A 194 5.72 12.59 11.80
C LEU A 194 5.13 11.31 11.19
N GLN A 195 5.09 10.20 11.95
CA GLN A 195 4.41 8.98 11.51
C GLN A 195 2.91 9.19 11.21
N ARG A 196 2.22 10.03 11.99
CA ARG A 196 0.81 10.35 11.75
C ARG A 196 0.62 11.16 10.49
N ILE A 197 1.45 12.18 10.29
CA ILE A 197 1.47 12.98 9.06
C ILE A 197 1.68 12.08 7.84
N LEU A 198 2.66 11.18 7.90
CA LEU A 198 2.97 10.23 6.83
C LEU A 198 1.80 9.28 6.54
N ARG A 199 1.13 8.76 7.57
CA ARG A 199 -0.08 7.92 7.38
C ARG A 199 -1.21 8.71 6.73
N SER A 200 -1.37 9.98 7.05
CA SER A 200 -2.37 10.85 6.41
C SER A 200 -2.04 11.12 4.94
N PHE A 201 -0.77 11.14 4.58
CA PHE A 201 -0.31 11.32 3.21
C PHE A 201 -0.78 10.22 2.26
N PHE A 202 -0.96 8.99 2.75
CA PHE A 202 -1.56 7.90 1.97
C PHE A 202 -2.97 8.26 1.45
N SER A 203 -3.78 8.93 2.25
CA SER A 203 -5.10 9.41 1.83
C SER A 203 -4.99 10.46 0.72
N LEU A 204 -3.94 11.29 0.74
CA LEU A 204 -3.67 12.27 -0.31
C LEU A 204 -3.37 11.59 -1.65
N THR A 205 -2.67 10.45 -1.66
CA THR A 205 -2.38 9.71 -2.90
C THR A 205 -3.65 9.23 -3.60
N VAL A 206 -4.65 8.78 -2.83
CA VAL A 206 -5.95 8.33 -3.38
C VAL A 206 -6.72 9.50 -3.98
N LEU A 207 -6.76 10.64 -3.28
CA LEU A 207 -7.38 11.87 -3.80
C LEU A 207 -6.68 12.39 -5.05
N ALA A 208 -5.36 12.37 -5.07
CA ALA A 208 -4.57 12.75 -6.23
C ALA A 208 -4.90 11.89 -7.46
N SER A 209 -5.16 10.59 -7.28
CA SER A 209 -5.59 9.69 -8.36
C SER A 209 -6.95 10.08 -8.92
N ALA A 210 -7.91 10.46 -8.08
CA ALA A 210 -9.23 10.91 -8.53
C ALA A 210 -9.14 12.26 -9.27
N LEU A 211 -8.32 13.20 -8.77
CA LEU A 211 -8.06 14.47 -9.42
C LEU A 211 -7.36 14.29 -10.78
N LEU A 212 -6.39 13.36 -10.84
CA LEU A 212 -5.70 13.03 -12.10
C LEU A 212 -6.69 12.46 -13.12
N ALA A 213 -7.51 11.49 -12.72
CA ALA A 213 -8.51 10.91 -13.61
C ALA A 213 -9.46 11.99 -14.15
N ALA A 214 -9.97 12.87 -13.30
CA ALA A 214 -10.82 13.98 -13.71
C ALA A 214 -10.10 14.98 -14.63
N GLY A 215 -8.86 15.34 -14.30
CA GLY A 215 -8.07 16.30 -15.05
C GLY A 215 -7.67 15.78 -16.44
N LEU A 216 -7.16 14.56 -16.54
CA LEU A 216 -6.76 13.96 -17.82
C LEU A 216 -7.93 13.72 -18.77
N LEU A 217 -9.08 13.35 -18.23
CA LEU A 217 -10.28 13.07 -19.03
C LEU A 217 -11.12 14.31 -19.31
N GLY A 218 -10.75 15.48 -18.78
CA GLY A 218 -11.50 16.72 -18.96
C GLY A 218 -12.93 16.63 -18.41
N VAL A 219 -13.22 15.68 -17.53
CA VAL A 219 -14.55 15.49 -16.96
C VAL A 219 -14.83 16.64 -15.98
N LYS A 220 -15.87 17.44 -16.27
CA LYS A 220 -16.31 18.47 -15.33
C LYS A 220 -16.81 17.79 -14.06
N LEU A 221 -16.10 18.03 -12.96
CA LEU A 221 -16.53 17.58 -11.63
C LEU A 221 -17.93 18.15 -11.31
N PRO A 222 -18.94 17.31 -11.04
CA PRO A 222 -20.21 17.79 -10.53
C PRO A 222 -19.97 18.54 -9.21
N ARG A 223 -20.85 19.46 -8.83
CA ARG A 223 -20.72 20.25 -7.58
C ARG A 223 -20.55 19.34 -6.36
N SER A 224 -21.28 18.22 -6.31
CA SER A 224 -21.15 17.19 -5.27
C SER A 224 -19.75 16.58 -5.22
N GLY A 225 -19.13 16.29 -6.38
CA GLY A 225 -17.78 15.74 -6.45
C GLY A 225 -16.70 16.71 -5.96
N ARG A 226 -16.85 18.02 -6.27
CA ARG A 226 -15.93 19.05 -5.73
C ARG A 226 -16.07 19.18 -4.21
N GLY A 227 -17.30 19.15 -3.70
CA GLY A 227 -17.56 19.17 -2.26
C GLY A 227 -16.95 17.98 -1.54
N LEU A 228 -17.06 16.80 -2.13
CA LEU A 228 -16.48 15.56 -1.58
C LEU A 228 -14.95 15.60 -1.59
N LEU A 229 -14.33 16.13 -2.64
CA LEU A 229 -12.87 16.31 -2.71
C LEU A 229 -12.39 17.34 -1.69
N ALA A 230 -13.10 18.46 -1.53
CA ALA A 230 -12.78 19.47 -0.53
C ALA A 230 -12.93 18.92 0.89
N LEU A 231 -14.00 18.16 1.16
CA LEU A 231 -14.21 17.48 2.43
C LEU A 231 -13.07 16.48 2.71
N ALA A 232 -12.73 15.67 1.74
CA ALA A 232 -11.66 14.69 1.88
C ALA A 232 -10.30 15.34 2.10
N ALA A 233 -9.99 16.43 1.39
CA ALA A 233 -8.77 17.22 1.62
C ALA A 233 -8.77 17.87 3.01
N GLY A 234 -9.88 18.44 3.45
CA GLY A 234 -10.05 19.00 4.79
C GLY A 234 -9.85 17.95 5.88
N CYS A 235 -10.40 16.74 5.68
CA CYS A 235 -10.17 15.63 6.61
C CYS A 235 -8.71 15.17 6.66
N VAL A 236 -7.99 15.12 5.52
CA VAL A 236 -6.55 14.82 5.52
C VAL A 236 -5.78 15.81 6.38
N VAL A 237 -6.05 17.11 6.20
CA VAL A 237 -5.43 18.18 7.00
C VAL A 237 -5.84 18.05 8.48
N PHE A 238 -7.12 17.83 8.77
CA PHE A 238 -7.59 17.64 10.14
C PHE A 238 -6.92 16.45 10.83
N PHE A 239 -6.79 15.30 10.18
CA PHE A 239 -6.10 14.14 10.77
C PHE A 239 -4.60 14.34 10.92
N ALA A 240 -3.96 15.09 10.03
CA ALA A 240 -2.56 15.45 10.18
C ALA A 240 -2.33 16.34 11.41
N LEU A 241 -3.26 17.27 11.69
CA LEU A 241 -3.14 18.26 12.77
C LEU A 241 -3.70 17.77 14.10
N SER A 242 -4.82 17.04 14.11
CA SER A 242 -5.56 16.71 15.35
C SER A 242 -4.93 15.63 16.22
N MET A 243 -3.85 15.00 15.78
CA MET A 243 -3.23 13.86 16.48
C MET A 243 -4.17 12.66 16.73
N SER A 244 -5.43 12.74 16.36
CA SER A 244 -6.38 11.64 16.50
C SER A 244 -6.40 10.81 15.22
N SER A 245 -6.21 9.51 15.35
CA SER A 245 -6.48 8.57 14.26
C SER A 245 -7.85 7.95 14.52
N TYR A 246 -8.89 8.39 13.81
CA TYR A 246 -10.18 7.72 13.80
C TYR A 246 -10.22 6.77 12.60
N PRO A 247 -9.89 5.46 12.80
CA PRO A 247 -9.71 4.53 11.68
C PRO A 247 -10.91 4.45 10.73
N PRO A 248 -12.19 4.39 11.20
CA PRO A 248 -13.34 4.29 10.33
C PRO A 248 -13.48 5.46 9.35
N LEU A 249 -13.22 6.68 9.81
CA LEU A 249 -13.32 7.85 8.96
C LEU A 249 -12.22 7.89 7.90
N ARG A 250 -11.00 7.48 8.27
CA ARG A 250 -9.88 7.35 7.33
C ARG A 250 -10.19 6.31 6.24
N VAL A 251 -10.71 5.14 6.62
CA VAL A 251 -11.12 4.11 5.66
C VAL A 251 -12.24 4.61 4.76
N GLY A 252 -13.26 5.27 5.32
CA GLY A 252 -14.36 5.85 4.56
C GLY A 252 -13.89 6.85 3.51
N MET A 253 -12.92 7.71 3.83
CA MET A 253 -12.34 8.67 2.89
C MET A 253 -11.56 7.99 1.76
N LEU A 254 -10.78 6.96 2.09
CA LEU A 254 -10.03 6.19 1.10
C LEU A 254 -10.98 5.50 0.12
N VAL A 255 -12.02 4.86 0.64
CA VAL A 255 -13.07 4.22 -0.18
C VAL A 255 -13.77 5.25 -1.06
N ALA A 256 -14.16 6.40 -0.51
CA ALA A 256 -14.79 7.46 -1.27
C ALA A 256 -13.90 7.99 -2.42
N GLY A 257 -12.60 8.19 -2.16
CA GLY A 257 -11.64 8.60 -3.18
C GLY A 257 -11.46 7.56 -4.28
N MET A 258 -11.41 6.28 -3.92
CA MET A 258 -11.34 5.18 -4.89
C MET A 258 -12.61 5.07 -5.73
N CYS A 259 -13.79 5.18 -5.11
CA CYS A 259 -15.07 5.19 -5.83
C CYS A 259 -15.17 6.37 -6.80
N LEU A 260 -14.70 7.56 -6.40
CA LEU A 260 -14.64 8.72 -7.28
C LEU A 260 -13.71 8.49 -8.46
N CYS A 261 -12.51 7.95 -8.24
CA CYS A 261 -11.58 7.65 -9.30
C CYS A 261 -12.21 6.70 -10.34
N LEU A 262 -12.77 5.58 -9.90
CA LEU A 262 -13.47 4.65 -10.77
C LEU A 262 -14.66 5.27 -11.46
N TYR A 263 -15.46 6.08 -10.76
CA TYR A 263 -16.60 6.78 -11.34
C TYR A 263 -16.20 7.66 -12.53
N TYR A 264 -15.13 8.45 -12.39
CA TYR A 264 -14.65 9.29 -13.50
C TYR A 264 -14.15 8.46 -14.68
N LEU A 265 -13.43 7.39 -14.42
CA LEU A 265 -12.96 6.47 -15.48
C LEU A 265 -14.13 5.81 -16.21
N MET A 266 -15.12 5.32 -15.48
CA MET A 266 -16.32 4.70 -16.05
C MET A 266 -17.18 5.72 -16.81
N ALA A 267 -17.37 6.91 -16.27
CA ALA A 267 -18.10 7.99 -16.93
C ALA A 267 -17.44 8.40 -18.26
N ALA A 268 -16.11 8.48 -18.30
CA ALA A 268 -15.36 8.79 -19.51
C ALA A 268 -15.46 7.67 -20.56
N VAL A 269 -15.42 6.39 -20.14
CA VAL A 269 -15.62 5.26 -21.06
C VAL A 269 -17.07 5.28 -21.63
N ASN A 270 -18.06 5.57 -20.80
CA ASN A 270 -19.45 5.69 -21.23
C ASN A 270 -19.69 6.86 -22.19
N ALA A 271 -18.96 7.96 -22.00
CA ALA A 271 -19.00 9.14 -22.86
C ALA A 271 -18.18 9.00 -24.16
N ASP A 272 -17.68 7.82 -24.48
CA ASP A 272 -16.84 7.56 -25.65
C ASP A 272 -15.54 8.38 -25.69
N TYR A 273 -15.01 8.75 -24.52
CA TYR A 273 -13.76 9.49 -24.49
C TYR A 273 -12.61 8.60 -24.98
N GLU A 274 -11.94 9.05 -26.05
CA GLU A 274 -10.91 8.27 -26.72
C GLU A 274 -9.75 7.92 -25.78
N GLY A 275 -9.47 6.63 -25.64
CA GLY A 275 -8.40 6.14 -24.77
C GLY A 275 -8.77 5.96 -23.29
N ALA A 276 -9.98 6.35 -22.84
CA ALA A 276 -10.40 6.18 -21.44
C ALA A 276 -10.30 4.73 -20.94
N ALA A 277 -10.52 3.77 -21.83
CA ALA A 277 -10.39 2.34 -21.53
C ALA A 277 -8.95 1.96 -21.12
N LEU A 278 -7.91 2.66 -21.66
CA LEU A 278 -6.52 2.43 -21.30
C LEU A 278 -6.21 2.80 -19.85
N MET A 279 -6.98 3.70 -19.26
CA MET A 279 -6.86 4.09 -17.85
C MET A 279 -7.76 3.25 -16.94
N LEU A 280 -8.89 2.76 -17.44
CA LEU A 280 -9.88 2.04 -16.64
C LEU A 280 -9.32 0.72 -16.10
N LEU A 281 -8.70 -0.10 -16.94
CA LEU A 281 -8.13 -1.39 -16.49
C LEU A 281 -7.03 -1.22 -15.44
N PRO A 282 -5.98 -0.40 -15.67
CA PRO A 282 -4.99 -0.15 -14.63
C PRO A 282 -5.58 0.51 -13.38
N GLY A 283 -6.58 1.39 -13.54
CA GLY A 283 -7.30 1.98 -12.41
C GLY A 283 -8.06 0.96 -11.58
N ALA A 284 -8.68 -0.03 -12.21
CA ALA A 284 -9.35 -1.14 -11.54
C ALA A 284 -8.36 -2.02 -10.75
N VAL A 285 -7.21 -2.35 -11.35
CA VAL A 285 -6.13 -3.10 -10.69
C VAL A 285 -5.61 -2.33 -9.47
N THR A 286 -5.29 -1.05 -9.64
CA THR A 286 -4.84 -0.18 -8.54
C THR A 286 -5.87 -0.09 -7.44
N THR A 287 -7.16 0.03 -7.77
CA THR A 287 -8.23 0.07 -6.78
C THR A 287 -8.33 -1.24 -6.02
N GLY A 288 -8.28 -2.38 -6.68
CA GLY A 288 -8.28 -3.69 -6.04
C GLY A 288 -7.14 -3.84 -5.03
N PHE A 289 -5.92 -3.47 -5.40
CA PHE A 289 -4.76 -3.50 -4.51
C PHE A 289 -4.86 -2.50 -3.35
N ARG A 290 -5.43 -1.32 -3.59
CA ARG A 290 -5.64 -0.33 -2.52
C ARG A 290 -6.70 -0.79 -1.51
N VAL A 291 -7.80 -1.39 -1.98
CA VAL A 291 -8.80 -1.99 -1.09
C VAL A 291 -8.16 -3.08 -0.24
N TRP A 292 -7.36 -3.92 -0.87
CA TRP A 292 -6.61 -4.94 -0.15
C TRP A 292 -5.65 -4.32 0.89
N ALA A 293 -4.91 -3.26 0.55
CA ALA A 293 -4.03 -2.54 1.47
C ALA A 293 -4.75 -1.88 2.67
N LEU A 294 -6.09 -1.81 2.67
CA LEU A 294 -6.90 -1.35 3.79
C LEU A 294 -7.32 -2.47 4.74
N MET A 295 -7.16 -3.73 4.34
CA MET A 295 -7.55 -4.87 5.17
C MET A 295 -6.56 -5.06 6.32
N PRO A 296 -7.06 -5.32 7.55
CA PRO A 296 -6.20 -5.66 8.67
C PRO A 296 -5.39 -6.93 8.36
N GLY A 297 -4.14 -6.97 8.75
CA GLY A 297 -3.28 -8.15 8.55
C GLY A 297 -2.56 -8.23 7.21
N LEU A 298 -2.74 -7.24 6.34
CA LEU A 298 -2.10 -7.25 5.01
C LEU A 298 -0.58 -7.19 5.05
N ASP A 299 -0.02 -6.57 6.07
CA ASP A 299 1.44 -6.56 6.26
C ASP A 299 2.01 -7.97 6.40
N SER A 300 1.19 -8.91 6.87
CA SER A 300 1.53 -10.33 7.00
C SER A 300 1.71 -11.03 5.64
N VAL A 301 0.93 -10.66 4.60
CA VAL A 301 1.07 -11.24 3.24
C VAL A 301 2.45 -11.00 2.64
N LEU A 302 3.19 -10.00 3.13
CA LEU A 302 4.57 -9.76 2.73
C LEU A 302 5.50 -10.92 3.06
N PHE A 303 5.09 -11.82 3.96
CA PHE A 303 5.89 -12.88 4.51
C PHE A 303 5.52 -14.29 4.05
N VAL A 304 4.55 -14.47 3.15
CA VAL A 304 4.20 -15.80 2.61
C VAL A 304 4.99 -16.14 1.36
N GLU A 305 5.57 -17.33 1.31
CA GLU A 305 6.42 -17.79 0.19
C GLU A 305 5.67 -18.35 -1.02
N SER A 306 4.37 -18.52 -1.00
CA SER A 306 3.64 -19.09 -2.13
C SER A 306 3.69 -18.19 -3.38
N VAL A 307 3.95 -18.79 -4.53
CA VAL A 307 4.13 -18.11 -5.83
C VAL A 307 2.99 -17.15 -6.20
N PRO A 308 1.70 -17.46 -5.98
CA PRO A 308 0.62 -16.50 -6.23
C PRO A 308 0.74 -15.23 -5.39
N PHE A 309 1.30 -15.34 -4.21
CA PHE A 309 1.50 -14.22 -3.29
C PHE A 309 2.75 -13.39 -3.59
N TYR A 310 3.71 -13.88 -4.37
CA TYR A 310 4.80 -13.03 -4.89
C TYR A 310 4.26 -11.88 -5.76
N LEU A 311 3.25 -12.14 -6.59
CA LEU A 311 2.57 -11.09 -7.35
C LEU A 311 1.86 -10.09 -6.44
N LEU A 312 1.31 -10.57 -5.32
CA LEU A 312 0.64 -9.73 -4.34
C LEU A 312 1.61 -8.96 -3.43
N ARG A 313 2.84 -9.45 -3.25
CA ARG A 313 3.94 -8.66 -2.66
C ARG A 313 4.28 -7.43 -3.50
N CYS A 314 4.08 -7.51 -4.81
CA CYS A 314 4.10 -6.36 -5.69
C CYS A 314 2.93 -5.40 -5.44
N ALA A 315 2.01 -5.70 -4.52
CA ALA A 315 0.93 -4.81 -4.14
C ALA A 315 1.42 -3.46 -3.59
N ARG A 316 2.66 -3.35 -3.11
CA ARG A 316 3.28 -2.05 -2.80
C ARG A 316 3.55 -1.21 -4.04
N LEU A 317 3.51 -1.81 -5.22
CA LEU A 317 3.52 -1.12 -6.51
C LEU A 317 2.10 -0.77 -6.98
N TYR A 318 1.10 -0.84 -6.10
CA TYR A 318 -0.33 -0.73 -6.44
C TYR A 318 -0.70 0.55 -7.21
N ASP A 319 0.06 1.61 -7.06
CA ASP A 319 -0.15 2.86 -7.79
C ASP A 319 0.54 2.90 -9.15
N LEU A 320 1.51 2.02 -9.39
CA LEU A 320 2.28 1.98 -10.63
C LEU A 320 1.44 1.60 -11.86
N PRO A 321 0.53 0.61 -11.80
CA PRO A 321 -0.33 0.29 -12.95
C PRO A 321 -1.15 1.49 -13.44
N PHE A 322 -1.73 2.26 -12.52
CA PHE A 322 -2.50 3.44 -12.87
C PHE A 322 -1.63 4.54 -13.47
N ALA A 323 -0.44 4.79 -12.91
CA ALA A 323 0.52 5.76 -13.46
C ALA A 323 0.95 5.37 -14.89
N ILE A 324 1.25 4.09 -15.13
CA ILE A 324 1.59 3.57 -16.46
C ILE A 324 0.41 3.75 -17.43
N GLY A 325 -0.81 3.41 -17.02
CA GLY A 325 -2.01 3.59 -17.82
C GLY A 325 -2.23 5.05 -18.21
N CYS A 326 -2.04 5.98 -17.28
CA CYS A 326 -2.08 7.42 -17.54
C CYS A 326 -0.98 7.85 -18.51
N MET A 327 0.24 7.33 -18.38
CA MET A 327 1.35 7.63 -19.27
C MET A 327 1.07 7.16 -20.71
N VAL A 328 0.58 5.93 -20.87
CA VAL A 328 0.18 5.38 -22.17
C VAL A 328 -0.93 6.23 -22.80
N PHE A 329 -1.92 6.63 -22.01
CA PHE A 329 -3.00 7.53 -22.44
C PHE A 329 -2.44 8.86 -22.96
N VAL A 330 -1.55 9.50 -22.19
CA VAL A 330 -0.92 10.78 -22.57
C VAL A 330 -0.09 10.62 -23.85
N CYS A 331 0.76 9.59 -23.95
CA CYS A 331 1.57 9.32 -25.13
C CYS A 331 0.70 9.12 -26.39
N ARG A 332 -0.38 8.33 -26.28
CA ARG A 332 -1.33 8.13 -27.37
C ARG A 332 -1.97 9.45 -27.81
N ARG A 333 -2.39 10.28 -26.86
CA ARG A 333 -3.00 11.58 -27.17
C ARG A 333 -2.03 12.53 -27.89
N PHE A 334 -0.76 12.51 -27.49
CA PHE A 334 0.28 13.27 -28.18
C PHE A 334 0.49 12.74 -29.61
N ALA A 335 0.60 11.42 -29.81
CA ALA A 335 0.74 10.84 -31.14
C ALA A 335 -0.40 11.28 -32.08
N LEU A 336 -1.65 11.22 -31.63
CA LEU A 336 -2.81 11.66 -32.38
C LEU A 336 -2.80 13.16 -32.71
N LEU A 337 -2.23 13.98 -31.80
CA LEU A 337 -2.06 15.41 -32.09
C LEU A 337 -1.00 15.68 -33.16
N PHE A 338 0.10 14.90 -33.17
CA PHE A 338 1.13 14.99 -34.21
C PHE A 338 0.59 14.58 -35.59
N ASP A 339 -0.10 13.42 -35.65
CA ASP A 339 -0.71 12.95 -36.89
C ASP A 339 -1.67 14.00 -37.51
N ARG A 340 -2.46 14.66 -36.68
CA ARG A 340 -3.37 15.73 -37.13
C ARG A 340 -2.63 16.99 -37.62
N THR A 341 -1.51 17.32 -36.98
CA THR A 341 -0.70 18.48 -37.44
C THR A 341 0.02 18.20 -38.73
N GLU A 342 0.50 16.99 -38.96
CA GLU A 342 1.10 16.58 -40.25
C GLU A 342 0.09 16.54 -41.39
N GLN A 343 -1.17 16.17 -41.12
CA GLN A 343 -2.24 16.17 -42.12
C GLN A 343 -2.69 17.57 -42.50
N LEU A 344 -2.41 18.58 -41.66
CA LEU A 344 -2.76 20.00 -41.92
C LEU A 344 -1.61 20.82 -42.50
N ALA A 345 -0.40 20.28 -42.49
CA ALA A 345 0.80 20.88 -43.13
C ALA A 345 0.96 20.40 -44.54
#